data_88bbdf925fc9a7e1ede602d6db9b5b17
#
_entry.id   88bbdf925fc9a7e1ede602d6db9b5b17
#
_cell.length_a   1.000
_cell.length_b   1.000
_cell.length_c   1.000
_cell.angle_alpha   90.00
_cell.angle_beta   90.00
_cell.angle_gamma   90.00
#
_symmetry.space_group_name_H-M   'P 1'
#
loop_
_entity.id
_entity.type
_entity.pdbx_description
1 polymer ?
#
loop_
_entity_poly.entity_id
_entity_poly.type
_entity_poly.pdbx_seq_one_letter_code
_entity_poly.pdbx_strand_id
1 'polypeptide(L)' 'MRASYKKLWKLLVDKDMSKGNLHKASGLSSSTMTKLRKGEDVSMEALRKICICLGCNIGDIVEFVDESK' A
#
# COMPACT_ATOMS: atom_id res chain seq x y z
N MET A 1 1.26 2.18 17.91
CA MET A 1 0.65 2.49 16.60
C MET A 1 1.22 1.59 15.53
N ARG A 2 0.43 1.24 14.56
CA ARG A 2 0.88 0.46 13.42
C ARG A 2 0.41 1.10 12.11
N ALA A 3 1.08 0.76 11.03
CA ALA A 3 0.65 1.21 9.70
C ALA A 3 -0.62 0.47 9.29
N SER A 4 -1.52 1.17 8.64
CA SER A 4 -2.72 0.59 8.05
C SER A 4 -2.74 0.93 6.57
N TYR A 5 -2.99 -0.07 5.74
CA TYR A 5 -3.05 0.11 4.28
C TYR A 5 -4.48 -0.02 3.76
N LYS A 6 -5.47 0.16 4.63
CA LYS A 6 -6.88 0.09 4.21
C LYS A 6 -7.19 1.10 3.12
N LYS A 7 -6.62 2.29 3.22
CA LYS A 7 -6.80 3.33 2.20
C LYS A 7 -6.27 2.88 0.85
N LEU A 8 -5.13 2.17 0.85
CA LEU A 8 -4.55 1.64 -0.37
C LEU A 8 -5.50 0.64 -1.04
N TRP A 9 -6.01 -0.31 -0.25
CA TRP A 9 -6.90 -1.33 -0.80
C TRP A 9 -8.19 -0.70 -1.34
N LYS A 10 -8.72 0.28 -0.64
CA LYS A 10 -9.91 1.00 -1.08
C LYS A 10 -9.63 1.76 -2.38
N LEU A 11 -8.47 2.41 -2.48
CA LEU A 11 -8.07 3.13 -3.68
C LEU A 11 -7.96 2.19 -4.88
N LEU A 12 -7.43 0.98 -4.67
CA LEU A 12 -7.35 -0.02 -5.73
C LEU A 12 -8.74 -0.41 -6.23
N VAL A 13 -9.69 -0.59 -5.31
CA VAL A 13 -11.08 -0.89 -5.67
C VAL A 13 -11.65 0.23 -6.53
N ASP A 14 -11.42 1.49 -6.10
CA ASP A 14 -11.90 2.66 -6.84
C ASP A 14 -11.30 2.74 -8.25
N LYS A 15 -10.07 2.26 -8.42
CA LYS A 15 -9.38 2.25 -9.70
C LYS A 15 -9.59 0.95 -10.48
N ASP A 16 -10.39 0.05 -9.95
CA ASP A 16 -10.68 -1.24 -10.58
C ASP A 16 -9.40 -2.06 -10.80
N MET A 17 -8.50 -2.01 -9.83
CA MET A 17 -7.23 -2.75 -9.84
C MET A 17 -7.21 -3.83 -8.79
N SER A 18 -6.59 -4.97 -9.11
CA SER A 18 -6.33 -6.02 -8.13
C SER A 18 -4.97 -5.79 -7.47
N LYS A 19 -4.72 -6.48 -6.36
CA LYS A 19 -3.39 -6.45 -5.72
C LYS A 19 -2.32 -6.98 -6.66
N GLY A 20 -2.65 -7.98 -7.48
CA GLY A 20 -1.73 -8.49 -8.49
C GLY A 20 -1.41 -7.47 -9.57
N ASN A 21 -2.39 -6.66 -9.97
CA ASN A 21 -2.16 -5.57 -10.91
C ASN A 21 -1.20 -4.54 -10.32
N LEU A 22 -1.40 -4.19 -9.05
CA LEU A 22 -0.50 -3.27 -8.35
C LEU A 22 0.92 -3.82 -8.30
N HIS A 23 1.07 -5.10 -7.98
CA HIS A 23 2.37 -5.76 -7.91
C HIS A 23 3.12 -5.61 -9.22
N LYS A 24 2.46 -5.90 -10.33
CA LYS A 24 3.08 -5.81 -11.66
C LYS A 24 3.39 -4.37 -12.05
N ALA A 25 2.45 -3.48 -11.85
CA ALA A 25 2.57 -2.09 -12.30
C ALA A 25 3.60 -1.29 -11.50
N SER A 26 3.71 -1.56 -10.20
CA SER A 26 4.61 -0.81 -9.31
C SER A 26 6.03 -1.36 -9.30
N GLY A 27 6.23 -2.60 -9.72
CA GLY A 27 7.54 -3.24 -9.67
C GLY A 27 7.97 -3.63 -8.27
N LEU A 28 7.04 -3.73 -7.33
CA LEU A 28 7.35 -4.16 -5.96
C LEU A 28 7.73 -5.64 -5.93
N SER A 29 8.59 -6.02 -4.96
CA SER A 29 8.94 -7.42 -4.76
C SER A 29 7.79 -8.18 -4.13
N SER A 30 7.81 -9.51 -4.25
CA SER A 30 6.80 -10.37 -3.62
C SER A 30 6.82 -10.24 -2.11
N SER A 31 8.01 -10.08 -1.51
CA SER A 31 8.10 -9.93 -0.05
C SER A 31 7.47 -8.62 0.41
N THR A 32 7.62 -7.54 -0.35
CA THR A 32 6.98 -6.26 -0.04
C THR A 32 5.47 -6.37 -0.13
N MET A 33 4.97 -7.03 -1.16
CA MET A 33 3.52 -7.26 -1.29
C MET A 33 2.97 -8.07 -0.12
N THR A 34 3.72 -9.08 0.34
CA THR A 34 3.34 -9.87 1.51
C THR A 34 3.23 -9.00 2.76
N LYS A 35 4.22 -8.13 2.98
CA LYS A 35 4.19 -7.20 4.12
C LYS A 35 2.98 -6.26 4.06
N LEU A 36 2.67 -5.75 2.89
CA LEU A 36 1.49 -4.90 2.71
C LEU A 36 0.21 -5.63 3.09
N ARG A 37 0.07 -6.88 2.65
CA ARG A 37 -1.11 -7.69 2.96
C ARG A 37 -1.25 -7.97 4.45
N LYS A 38 -0.11 -8.13 5.14
CA LYS A 38 -0.10 -8.41 6.59
C LYS A 38 -0.20 -7.15 7.44
N GLY A 39 -0.11 -5.97 6.83
CA GLY A 39 -0.11 -4.72 7.58
C GLY A 39 1.22 -4.43 8.25
N GLU A 40 2.31 -4.98 7.72
CA GLU A 40 3.66 -4.75 8.25
C GLU A 40 4.29 -3.53 7.59
N ASP A 41 5.32 -2.99 8.22
CA ASP A 41 6.03 -1.83 7.69
C ASP A 41 6.76 -2.18 6.40
N VAL A 42 6.74 -1.26 5.46
CA VAL A 42 7.49 -1.37 4.22
C VAL A 42 8.38 -0.14 4.07
N SER A 43 9.35 -0.20 3.19
CA SER A 43 10.28 0.90 3.00
C SER A 43 9.59 2.11 2.38
N MET A 44 10.18 3.28 2.61
CA MET A 44 9.71 4.51 1.99
C MET A 44 9.81 4.41 0.46
N GLU A 45 10.83 3.72 -0.04
CA GLU A 45 10.97 3.49 -1.48
C GLU A 45 9.77 2.73 -2.05
N ALA A 46 9.31 1.70 -1.33
CA ALA A 46 8.14 0.93 -1.75
C ALA A 46 6.90 1.81 -1.80
N LEU A 47 6.71 2.63 -0.76
CA LEU A 47 5.57 3.55 -0.72
C LEU A 47 5.61 4.55 -1.87
N ARG A 48 6.80 5.05 -2.20
CA ARG A 48 6.99 5.99 -3.31
C ARG A 48 6.60 5.34 -4.64
N LYS A 49 7.01 4.08 -4.84
CA LYS A 49 6.66 3.34 -6.07
C LYS A 49 5.15 3.18 -6.21
N ILE A 50 4.47 2.90 -5.11
CA ILE A 50 3.01 2.78 -5.11
C ILE A 50 2.37 4.13 -5.49
N CYS A 51 2.83 5.21 -4.88
CA CYS A 51 2.30 6.54 -5.14
C CYS A 51 2.50 6.95 -6.60
N ILE A 52 3.67 6.66 -7.16
CA ILE A 52 3.94 6.95 -8.57
C ILE A 52 3.00 6.14 -9.46
N CYS A 53 2.83 4.87 -9.16
CA CYS A 53 1.97 3.96 -9.92
C CYS A 53 0.52 4.43 -9.93
N LEU A 54 0.02 4.90 -8.78
CA LEU A 54 -1.39 5.26 -8.62
C LEU A 54 -1.66 6.74 -8.79
N GLY A 55 -0.63 7.56 -8.94
CA GLY A 55 -0.79 9.00 -9.10
C GLY A 55 -1.36 9.66 -7.86
N CYS A 56 -0.90 9.27 -6.69
CA CYS A 56 -1.41 9.77 -5.41
C CYS A 56 -0.27 10.11 -4.46
N ASN A 57 -0.62 10.56 -3.26
CA ASN A 57 0.37 10.87 -2.23
C ASN A 57 0.32 9.83 -1.12
N ILE A 58 1.32 9.84 -0.25
CA ILE A 58 1.45 8.84 0.81
C ILE A 58 0.25 8.80 1.74
N GLY A 59 -0.33 9.95 2.06
CA GLY A 59 -1.50 10.02 2.91
C GLY A 59 -2.75 9.37 2.31
N ASP A 60 -2.73 9.11 1.01
CA ASP A 60 -3.85 8.45 0.32
C ASP A 60 -3.80 6.94 0.42
N ILE A 61 -2.67 6.38 0.86
CA ILE A 61 -2.46 4.92 0.87
C ILE A 61 -2.14 4.35 2.24
N VAL A 62 -1.63 5.15 3.17
CA VAL A 62 -1.20 4.67 4.48
C VAL A 62 -1.60 5.64 5.57
N GLU A 63 -1.91 5.10 6.76
CA GLU A 63 -2.13 5.90 7.95
C GLU A 63 -1.67 5.09 9.15
N PHE A 64 -1.41 5.76 10.26
CA PHE A 64 -1.09 5.08 11.50
C PHE A 64 -2.37 4.95 12.32
N VAL A 65 -2.58 3.76 12.84
CA VAL A 65 -3.75 3.49 13.68
C VAL A 65 -3.28 3.01 15.05
N ASP A 66 -4.06 3.34 16.08
CA ASP A 66 -3.75 2.94 17.44
C ASP A 66 -4.27 1.52 17.66
N GLU A 67 -3.35 0.59 17.90
CA GLU A 67 -3.72 -0.81 18.09
C GLU A 67 -4.10 -1.12 19.56
N SER A 68 -4.03 -0.15 20.44
CA SER A 68 -4.44 -0.35 21.84
C SER A 68 -5.96 -0.37 22.01
N LYS A 69 -6.69 -0.14 20.95
CA LYS A 69 -8.15 -0.10 20.96
C LYS A 69 -8.79 -1.40 20.55
#